data_0ef477b824019c0f4591140f5f0cf4e2
#
_entry.id   0ef477b824019c0f4591140f5f0cf4e2
#
_cell.length_a   1.000
_cell.length_b   1.000
_cell.length_c   1.000
_cell.angle_alpha   90.00
_cell.angle_beta   90.00
_cell.angle_gamma   90.00
#
_symmetry.space_group_name_H-M   'P 1'
#
loop_
_entity.id
_entity.type
_entity.pdbx_description
1 polymer ?
#
loop_
_entity_poly.entity_id
_entity_poly.type
_entity_poly.pdbx_seq_one_letter_code
_entity_poly.pdbx_strand_id
1 'polypeptide(L)'
;MLITVQNGTGLHAPTDLAVLVTCEESPLPTEVAELLEATDHRGRFKQTTLLYPRGTLAPRRLLLLGLGKLATVTPDGLRQVAALAVQQARELQVATCTLSLQAHLTLPPAVVGQALAEGLELGAYRYQRYKTGLSSEQSFAVEGVTLYTSADEAALHVGVTTGQTVARATCFARDLANGPPNSITPAALGQAAQELGQRTGLRVTVLEPPQLVEQGFGGILAVGQGSANPPRFIVLEYGQPAADQPTLCLVGKGVTFDTGGISIKSADKMDEMKMDMSGAAAVLGTMQAVAELGLPQHVVGLVCAAENMPSATAYRPGDIITTLSGKTVEVLNTDAEGRIVLADGLFYAQRYKPQAIIDLATLTGAIVVALGQHATGLMSSDQALADQLIRAGETTGERVWQMPLWSEYREAMESDIADLKNAGGRYGGALTAAGFLAAFVGDYPWCHLDIAGTAWVERSLKPYQPWGATGVGVRLLVELLRSYGQ
;
A
#
# COMPACT_ATOMS: atom_id res chain seq x y z
N MET A 1 13.97 -5.92 -11.46
CA MET A 1 14.31 -5.37 -12.82
C MET A 1 15.43 -4.35 -12.66
N LEU A 2 16.40 -4.31 -13.59
CA LEU A 2 17.45 -3.27 -13.60
C LEU A 2 16.90 -2.01 -14.29
N ILE A 3 16.95 -0.85 -13.64
CA ILE A 3 16.60 0.43 -14.26
C ILE A 3 17.84 1.31 -14.27
N THR A 4 18.28 1.72 -15.46
CA THR A 4 19.45 2.60 -15.64
C THR A 4 18.99 3.93 -16.24
N VAL A 5 19.76 5.00 -16.03
CA VAL A 5 19.51 6.33 -16.58
C VAL A 5 20.66 6.71 -17.52
N GLN A 6 20.36 7.29 -18.65
CA GLN A 6 21.33 7.78 -19.62
C GLN A 6 20.88 9.12 -20.24
N ASN A 7 21.82 9.96 -20.59
CA ASN A 7 21.53 11.19 -21.34
C ASN A 7 21.21 10.88 -22.79
N GLY A 8 20.23 11.58 -23.39
CA GLY A 8 19.87 11.45 -24.79
C GLY A 8 18.38 11.17 -25.02
N THR A 9 18.04 10.74 -26.24
CA THR A 9 16.64 10.50 -26.64
C THR A 9 16.26 9.02 -26.78
N GLY A 10 17.22 8.10 -26.76
CA GLY A 10 16.96 6.66 -26.89
C GLY A 10 16.50 6.18 -28.27
N LEU A 11 16.11 7.08 -29.19
CA LEU A 11 15.59 6.71 -30.52
C LEU A 11 16.65 6.12 -31.43
N HIS A 12 17.93 6.41 -31.19
CA HIS A 12 19.05 5.91 -31.98
C HIS A 12 19.81 4.76 -31.28
N ALA A 13 19.35 4.34 -30.09
CA ALA A 13 19.94 3.21 -29.39
C ALA A 13 19.44 1.88 -29.99
N PRO A 14 20.33 0.97 -30.43
CA PRO A 14 19.92 -0.33 -30.92
C PRO A 14 19.28 -1.13 -29.76
N THR A 15 17.99 -1.42 -29.91
CA THR A 15 17.21 -2.16 -28.93
C THR A 15 16.07 -2.92 -29.63
N ASP A 16 15.58 -3.99 -29.01
CA ASP A 16 14.42 -4.72 -29.52
C ASP A 16 13.11 -3.92 -29.38
N LEU A 17 13.02 -3.04 -28.39
CA LEU A 17 11.88 -2.15 -28.16
C LEU A 17 12.35 -0.80 -27.59
N ALA A 18 12.10 0.27 -28.32
CA ALA A 18 12.13 1.62 -27.78
C ALA A 18 10.72 2.08 -27.43
N VAL A 19 10.56 2.72 -26.28
CA VAL A 19 9.31 3.35 -25.85
C VAL A 19 9.51 4.85 -25.86
N LEU A 20 8.67 5.56 -26.59
CA LEU A 20 8.61 7.02 -26.62
C LEU A 20 7.31 7.49 -25.99
N VAL A 21 7.42 8.17 -24.87
CA VAL A 21 6.27 8.79 -24.18
C VAL A 21 6.03 10.16 -24.77
N THR A 22 4.80 10.40 -25.26
CA THR A 22 4.41 11.59 -26.03
C THR A 22 3.28 12.36 -25.35
N CYS A 23 3.18 13.66 -25.59
CA CYS A 23 2.05 14.49 -25.18
C CYS A 23 1.25 14.98 -26.40
N GLU A 24 -0.01 15.37 -26.17
CA GLU A 24 -0.92 15.81 -27.26
C GLU A 24 -0.39 17.04 -28.01
N GLU A 25 0.24 17.98 -27.28
CA GLU A 25 0.75 19.25 -27.85
C GLU A 25 2.18 19.16 -28.40
N SER A 26 2.86 18.05 -28.16
CA SER A 26 4.26 17.90 -28.57
C SER A 26 4.36 17.26 -29.95
N PRO A 27 4.92 17.94 -30.96
CA PRO A 27 5.12 17.34 -32.27
C PRO A 27 6.07 16.14 -32.14
N LEU A 28 5.76 15.05 -32.83
CA LEU A 28 6.66 13.90 -32.92
C LEU A 28 7.98 14.27 -33.61
N PRO A 29 9.11 13.64 -33.25
CA PRO A 29 10.34 13.74 -34.02
C PRO A 29 10.04 13.42 -35.49
N THR A 30 10.64 14.17 -36.42
CA THR A 30 10.37 14.07 -37.88
C THR A 30 10.45 12.62 -38.36
N GLU A 31 11.49 11.91 -37.98
CA GLU A 31 11.76 10.52 -38.34
C GLU A 31 10.71 9.53 -37.79
N VAL A 32 10.01 9.89 -36.70
CA VAL A 32 8.88 9.11 -36.16
C VAL A 32 7.58 9.49 -36.84
N ALA A 33 7.39 10.78 -37.13
CA ALA A 33 6.20 11.29 -37.82
C ALA A 33 6.07 10.72 -39.24
N GLU A 34 7.20 10.51 -39.94
CA GLU A 34 7.24 9.89 -41.28
C GLU A 34 6.79 8.43 -41.32
N LEU A 35 6.72 7.76 -40.13
CA LEU A 35 6.25 6.37 -40.02
C LEU A 35 4.75 6.26 -39.77
N LEU A 36 4.03 7.39 -39.69
CA LEU A 36 2.64 7.46 -39.25
C LEU A 36 1.79 8.32 -40.17
N GLU A 37 0.51 7.93 -40.30
CA GLU A 37 -0.52 8.90 -40.71
C GLU A 37 -0.84 9.81 -39.54
N ALA A 38 -1.15 11.09 -39.82
CA ALA A 38 -1.36 12.12 -38.76
C ALA A 38 -2.46 11.79 -37.75
N THR A 39 -3.33 10.85 -38.04
CA THR A 39 -4.44 10.40 -37.20
C THR A 39 -4.13 9.22 -36.30
N ASP A 40 -3.02 8.49 -36.54
CA ASP A 40 -2.73 7.21 -35.93
C ASP A 40 -2.28 7.35 -34.47
N HIS A 41 -1.58 8.45 -34.17
CA HIS A 41 -1.14 8.73 -32.81
C HIS A 41 -1.28 10.22 -32.49
N ARG A 42 -2.02 10.54 -31.43
CA ARG A 42 -2.28 11.91 -30.97
C ARG A 42 -1.76 12.22 -29.56
N GLY A 43 -1.03 11.30 -28.95
CA GLY A 43 -0.51 11.45 -27.60
C GLY A 43 -1.56 11.44 -26.49
N ARG A 44 -2.82 11.03 -26.76
CA ARG A 44 -3.88 10.96 -25.75
C ARG A 44 -3.48 10.04 -24.61
N PHE A 45 -3.94 10.34 -23.40
CA PHE A 45 -3.59 9.55 -22.23
C PHE A 45 -3.88 8.06 -22.42
N LYS A 46 -2.84 7.23 -22.22
CA LYS A 46 -2.83 5.76 -22.43
C LYS A 46 -3.00 5.32 -23.90
N GLN A 47 -2.98 6.20 -24.86
CA GLN A 47 -2.96 5.78 -26.26
C GLN A 47 -1.66 5.01 -26.53
N THR A 48 -1.77 3.85 -27.15
CA THR A 48 -0.66 2.96 -27.53
C THR A 48 -0.61 2.81 -29.04
N THR A 49 0.57 2.98 -29.65
CA THR A 49 0.79 2.72 -31.07
C THR A 49 2.13 2.03 -31.25
N LEU A 50 2.13 0.80 -31.76
CA LEU A 50 3.34 0.01 -32.00
C LEU A 50 3.74 0.13 -33.49
N LEU A 51 4.97 0.54 -33.71
CA LEU A 51 5.56 0.76 -35.04
C LEU A 51 6.74 -0.20 -35.29
N TYR A 52 6.98 -0.49 -36.54
CA TYR A 52 8.11 -1.28 -37.03
C TYR A 52 8.96 -0.42 -37.98
N PRO A 53 10.03 0.24 -37.52
CA PRO A 53 10.80 1.19 -38.32
C PRO A 53 11.51 0.59 -39.53
N ARG A 54 11.73 -0.72 -39.58
CA ARG A 54 12.35 -1.45 -40.73
C ARG A 54 13.67 -0.88 -41.21
N GLY A 55 14.49 -0.38 -40.27
CA GLY A 55 15.80 0.20 -40.56
C GLY A 55 15.83 1.72 -40.71
N THR A 56 14.68 2.40 -40.68
CA THR A 56 14.62 3.87 -40.65
C THR A 56 15.12 4.43 -39.32
N LEU A 57 14.87 3.71 -38.23
CA LEU A 57 15.39 3.98 -36.87
C LEU A 57 16.18 2.76 -36.37
N ALA A 58 17.06 2.97 -35.38
CA ALA A 58 17.86 1.90 -34.77
C ALA A 58 17.06 0.82 -34.06
N PRO A 59 15.98 1.14 -33.29
CA PRO A 59 15.15 0.15 -32.60
C PRO A 59 14.42 -0.77 -33.59
N ARG A 60 14.33 -2.05 -33.26
CA ARG A 60 13.54 -3.01 -34.04
C ARG A 60 12.03 -2.71 -34.00
N ARG A 61 11.54 -2.23 -32.84
CA ARG A 61 10.17 -1.80 -32.62
C ARG A 61 10.17 -0.47 -31.87
N LEU A 62 9.19 0.37 -32.17
CA LEU A 62 8.95 1.64 -31.49
C LEU A 62 7.52 1.66 -30.95
N LEU A 63 7.39 1.77 -29.64
CA LEU A 63 6.12 1.91 -28.96
C LEU A 63 5.90 3.38 -28.58
N LEU A 64 4.86 4.00 -29.13
CA LEU A 64 4.43 5.33 -28.73
C LEU A 64 3.38 5.19 -27.62
N LEU A 65 3.58 5.89 -26.51
CA LEU A 65 2.66 5.93 -25.38
C LEU A 65 2.23 7.36 -25.08
N GLY A 66 0.93 7.62 -25.17
CA GLY A 66 0.36 8.92 -24.88
C GLY A 66 0.27 9.20 -23.38
N LEU A 67 0.77 10.36 -22.96
CA LEU A 67 0.68 10.88 -21.59
C LEU A 67 -0.49 11.90 -21.43
N GLY A 68 -1.15 12.27 -22.55
CA GLY A 68 -2.22 13.27 -22.58
C GLY A 68 -1.68 14.69 -22.69
N LYS A 69 -2.45 15.65 -22.18
CA LYS A 69 -2.10 17.08 -22.22
C LYS A 69 -0.99 17.39 -21.24
N LEU A 70 0.05 18.10 -21.70
CA LEU A 70 1.22 18.46 -20.90
C LEU A 70 0.86 19.17 -19.59
N ALA A 71 -0.10 20.08 -19.63
CA ALA A 71 -0.56 20.84 -18.47
C ALA A 71 -1.25 19.99 -17.37
N THR A 72 -1.67 18.75 -17.68
CA THR A 72 -2.36 17.85 -16.75
C THR A 72 -1.54 16.64 -16.34
N VAL A 73 -0.25 16.63 -16.69
CA VAL A 73 0.65 15.54 -16.32
C VAL A 73 0.84 15.49 -14.81
N THR A 74 0.64 14.31 -14.25
CA THR A 74 0.81 14.00 -12.82
C THR A 74 1.81 12.86 -12.62
N PRO A 75 2.41 12.73 -11.44
CA PRO A 75 3.23 11.57 -11.12
C PRO A 75 2.48 10.25 -11.30
N ASP A 76 1.18 10.20 -10.98
CA ASP A 76 0.35 9.02 -11.18
C ASP A 76 0.14 8.69 -12.66
N GLY A 77 0.01 9.69 -13.51
CA GLY A 77 -0.04 9.52 -14.97
C GLY A 77 1.24 8.88 -15.53
N LEU A 78 2.40 9.32 -15.05
CA LEU A 78 3.71 8.74 -15.41
C LEU A 78 3.82 7.28 -14.95
N ARG A 79 3.38 6.94 -13.71
CA ARG A 79 3.34 5.55 -13.24
C ARG A 79 2.50 4.66 -14.16
N GLN A 80 1.33 5.16 -14.57
CA GLN A 80 0.42 4.39 -15.42
C GLN A 80 1.01 4.13 -16.80
N VAL A 81 1.65 5.11 -17.40
CA VAL A 81 2.29 4.98 -18.72
C VAL A 81 3.52 4.06 -18.63
N ALA A 82 4.34 4.19 -17.60
CA ALA A 82 5.47 3.30 -17.36
C ALA A 82 5.04 1.84 -17.14
N ALA A 83 3.93 1.63 -16.44
CA ALA A 83 3.37 0.28 -16.29
C ALA A 83 2.91 -0.32 -17.62
N LEU A 84 2.28 0.48 -18.49
CA LEU A 84 1.91 0.03 -19.83
C LEU A 84 3.16 -0.31 -20.66
N ALA A 85 4.25 0.45 -20.53
CA ALA A 85 5.50 0.17 -21.23
C ALA A 85 6.06 -1.21 -20.89
N VAL A 86 6.17 -1.53 -19.60
CA VAL A 86 6.71 -2.84 -19.18
C VAL A 86 5.74 -3.99 -19.49
N GLN A 87 4.44 -3.76 -19.47
CA GLN A 87 3.45 -4.76 -19.86
C GLN A 87 3.54 -5.09 -21.35
N GLN A 88 3.68 -4.06 -22.21
CA GLN A 88 3.88 -4.23 -23.65
C GLN A 88 5.23 -4.90 -23.96
N ALA A 89 6.31 -4.54 -23.26
CA ALA A 89 7.60 -5.21 -23.40
C ALA A 89 7.49 -6.72 -23.09
N ARG A 90 6.76 -7.06 -22.03
CA ARG A 90 6.49 -8.46 -21.66
C ARG A 90 5.65 -9.20 -22.69
N GLU A 91 4.55 -8.61 -23.18
CA GLU A 91 3.71 -9.20 -24.23
C GLU A 91 4.49 -9.47 -25.52
N LEU A 92 5.42 -8.58 -25.85
CA LEU A 92 6.32 -8.72 -27.00
C LEU A 92 7.54 -9.62 -26.72
N GLN A 93 7.67 -10.17 -25.50
CA GLN A 93 8.79 -10.99 -25.04
C GLN A 93 10.15 -10.29 -25.23
N VAL A 94 10.23 -9.03 -24.87
CA VAL A 94 11.44 -8.23 -24.93
C VAL A 94 12.05 -8.13 -23.53
N ALA A 95 13.23 -8.71 -23.34
CA ALA A 95 13.89 -8.76 -22.03
C ALA A 95 14.41 -7.38 -21.59
N THR A 96 14.88 -6.56 -22.55
CA THR A 96 15.38 -5.22 -22.26
C THR A 96 14.80 -4.20 -23.23
N CYS A 97 14.38 -3.05 -22.72
CA CYS A 97 13.86 -1.96 -23.56
C CYS A 97 14.40 -0.60 -23.12
N THR A 98 14.17 0.40 -23.97
CA THR A 98 14.46 1.80 -23.62
C THR A 98 13.15 2.57 -23.43
N LEU A 99 13.15 3.59 -22.57
CA LEU A 99 12.04 4.50 -22.40
C LEU A 99 12.55 5.93 -22.39
N SER A 100 11.94 6.79 -23.17
CA SER A 100 12.26 8.22 -23.25
C SER A 100 11.01 9.07 -23.20
N LEU A 101 11.13 10.26 -22.61
CA LEU A 101 10.10 11.28 -22.60
C LEU A 101 10.38 12.27 -23.75
N GLN A 102 9.39 12.49 -24.59
CA GLN A 102 9.51 13.45 -25.70
C GLN A 102 9.45 14.90 -25.20
N ALA A 103 8.60 15.19 -24.21
CA ALA A 103 8.35 16.53 -23.74
C ALA A 103 9.15 16.85 -22.46
N HIS A 104 9.55 18.11 -22.32
CA HIS A 104 10.03 18.63 -21.03
C HIS A 104 8.85 18.80 -20.09
N LEU A 105 8.85 18.00 -19.04
CA LEU A 105 7.82 18.06 -17.99
C LEU A 105 8.14 19.19 -17.00
N THR A 106 7.11 19.82 -16.45
CA THR A 106 7.25 20.81 -15.36
C THR A 106 7.56 20.18 -14.01
N LEU A 107 7.42 18.85 -13.91
CA LEU A 107 7.74 18.08 -12.70
C LEU A 107 9.25 18.01 -12.47
N PRO A 108 9.71 18.07 -11.19
CA PRO A 108 11.12 17.87 -10.87
C PRO A 108 11.63 16.53 -11.38
N PRO A 109 12.86 16.43 -11.94
CA PRO A 109 13.41 15.18 -12.47
C PRO A 109 13.39 14.01 -11.49
N ALA A 110 13.64 14.26 -10.19
CA ALA A 110 13.55 13.23 -9.16
C ALA A 110 12.13 12.65 -9.02
N VAL A 111 11.09 13.49 -9.09
CA VAL A 111 9.69 13.05 -9.06
C VAL A 111 9.33 12.23 -10.30
N VAL A 112 9.84 12.64 -11.47
CA VAL A 112 9.68 11.91 -12.74
C VAL A 112 10.34 10.53 -12.63
N GLY A 113 11.59 10.47 -12.18
CA GLY A 113 12.34 9.24 -12.02
C GLY A 113 11.65 8.27 -11.06
N GLN A 114 11.18 8.77 -9.93
CA GLN A 114 10.44 7.98 -8.94
C GLN A 114 9.16 7.40 -9.54
N ALA A 115 8.36 8.23 -10.20
CA ALA A 115 7.09 7.80 -10.79
C ALA A 115 7.29 6.75 -11.91
N LEU A 116 8.29 6.93 -12.77
CA LEU A 116 8.62 5.96 -13.82
C LEU A 116 9.08 4.64 -13.22
N ALA A 117 10.00 4.65 -12.26
CA ALA A 117 10.51 3.44 -11.63
C ALA A 117 9.41 2.67 -10.86
N GLU A 118 8.56 3.38 -10.10
CA GLU A 118 7.40 2.77 -9.46
C GLU A 118 6.45 2.13 -10.49
N GLY A 119 6.16 2.84 -11.58
CA GLY A 119 5.28 2.33 -12.63
C GLY A 119 5.83 1.07 -13.30
N LEU A 120 7.12 1.04 -13.63
CA LEU A 120 7.80 -0.11 -14.23
C LEU A 120 7.78 -1.33 -13.30
N GLU A 121 8.22 -1.17 -12.04
CA GLU A 121 8.29 -2.27 -11.07
C GLU A 121 6.89 -2.80 -10.70
N LEU A 122 5.95 -1.91 -10.37
CA LEU A 122 4.59 -2.29 -9.99
C LEU A 122 3.79 -2.85 -11.18
N GLY A 123 4.04 -2.35 -12.40
CA GLY A 123 3.42 -2.87 -13.63
C GLY A 123 3.95 -4.23 -14.04
N ALA A 124 5.18 -4.57 -13.66
CA ALA A 124 5.79 -5.88 -13.87
C ALA A 124 5.33 -6.94 -12.86
N TYR A 125 4.78 -6.52 -11.71
CA TYR A 125 4.40 -7.40 -10.61
C TYR A 125 3.38 -8.46 -11.02
N ARG A 126 3.61 -9.70 -10.59
CA ARG A 126 2.70 -10.85 -10.71
C ARG A 126 2.85 -11.77 -9.50
N TYR A 127 1.75 -12.18 -8.91
CA TYR A 127 1.75 -13.19 -7.87
C TYR A 127 1.63 -14.59 -8.48
N GLN A 128 2.73 -15.32 -8.56
CA GLN A 128 2.81 -16.63 -9.23
C GLN A 128 3.38 -17.74 -8.32
N ARG A 129 3.55 -17.45 -7.04
CA ARG A 129 4.25 -18.31 -6.07
C ARG A 129 3.77 -19.76 -6.05
N TYR A 130 2.49 -20.00 -6.29
CA TYR A 130 1.88 -21.34 -6.23
C TYR A 130 1.51 -21.90 -7.59
N LYS A 131 1.89 -21.23 -8.68
CA LYS A 131 1.66 -21.75 -10.03
C LYS A 131 2.79 -22.69 -10.44
N THR A 132 2.46 -23.94 -10.74
CA THR A 132 3.36 -24.94 -11.27
C THR A 132 3.11 -25.11 -12.78
N GLY A 133 4.14 -25.40 -13.56
CA GLY A 133 4.00 -25.65 -15.00
C GLY A 133 3.69 -24.40 -15.84
N LEU A 134 4.18 -23.22 -15.44
CA LEU A 134 4.09 -22.02 -16.26
C LEU A 134 4.86 -22.22 -17.58
N SER A 135 4.25 -21.79 -18.71
CA SER A 135 4.96 -21.73 -19.98
C SER A 135 6.08 -20.68 -19.94
N SER A 136 7.02 -20.74 -20.90
CA SER A 136 8.08 -19.73 -21.05
C SER A 136 7.50 -18.32 -21.22
N GLU A 137 6.38 -18.17 -21.92
CA GLU A 137 5.67 -16.90 -22.09
C GLU A 137 5.07 -16.39 -20.78
N GLN A 138 4.44 -17.29 -20.00
CA GLN A 138 3.83 -16.96 -18.72
C GLN A 138 4.86 -16.63 -17.64
N SER A 139 6.05 -17.22 -17.69
CA SER A 139 7.16 -16.99 -16.76
C SER A 139 8.07 -15.83 -17.21
N PHE A 140 7.93 -15.35 -18.46
CA PHE A 140 8.77 -14.29 -19.01
C PHE A 140 8.71 -13.02 -18.17
N ALA A 141 9.87 -12.44 -17.87
CA ALA A 141 10.02 -11.18 -17.13
C ALA A 141 10.91 -10.21 -17.93
N VAL A 142 10.57 -8.92 -17.87
CA VAL A 142 11.43 -7.86 -18.35
C VAL A 142 12.58 -7.70 -17.36
N GLU A 143 13.81 -7.80 -17.85
CA GLU A 143 15.03 -7.80 -17.03
C GLU A 143 15.57 -6.38 -16.82
N GLY A 144 15.42 -5.50 -17.83
CA GLY A 144 15.98 -4.16 -17.77
C GLY A 144 15.25 -3.10 -18.58
N VAL A 145 15.30 -1.86 -18.08
CA VAL A 145 14.84 -0.66 -18.78
C VAL A 145 15.89 0.44 -18.68
N THR A 146 16.30 1.02 -19.81
CA THR A 146 17.13 2.21 -19.83
C THR A 146 16.25 3.44 -20.04
N LEU A 147 16.22 4.33 -19.04
CA LEU A 147 15.54 5.61 -19.14
C LEU A 147 16.46 6.65 -19.80
N TYR A 148 16.03 7.21 -20.91
CA TYR A 148 16.72 8.31 -21.56
C TYR A 148 16.11 9.65 -21.17
N THR A 149 16.97 10.61 -20.85
CA THR A 149 16.56 11.95 -20.44
C THR A 149 17.44 13.02 -21.07
N SER A 150 16.85 14.19 -21.32
CA SER A 150 17.57 15.43 -21.61
C SER A 150 17.58 16.39 -20.42
N ALA A 151 16.95 15.98 -19.29
CA ALA A 151 16.95 16.73 -18.04
C ALA A 151 18.15 16.35 -17.16
N ASP A 152 18.15 16.81 -15.90
CA ASP A 152 19.18 16.47 -14.91
C ASP A 152 19.18 14.94 -14.64
N GLU A 153 20.18 14.27 -15.22
CA GLU A 153 20.38 12.81 -15.13
C GLU A 153 20.59 12.36 -13.67
N ALA A 154 21.35 13.14 -12.88
CA ALA A 154 21.64 12.78 -11.49
C ALA A 154 20.38 12.87 -10.62
N ALA A 155 19.59 13.92 -10.77
CA ALA A 155 18.33 14.06 -10.06
C ALA A 155 17.31 12.99 -10.48
N LEU A 156 17.24 12.64 -11.77
CA LEU A 156 16.38 11.54 -12.25
C LEU A 156 16.82 10.21 -11.62
N HIS A 157 18.13 9.94 -11.56
CA HIS A 157 18.67 8.71 -10.96
C HIS A 157 18.34 8.58 -9.47
N VAL A 158 18.42 9.66 -8.70
CA VAL A 158 17.98 9.69 -7.30
C VAL A 158 16.50 9.30 -7.19
N GLY A 159 15.66 9.85 -8.06
CA GLY A 159 14.24 9.48 -8.13
C GLY A 159 14.03 8.01 -8.46
N VAL A 160 14.76 7.48 -9.45
CA VAL A 160 14.68 6.06 -9.83
C VAL A 160 15.03 5.15 -8.64
N THR A 161 16.10 5.45 -7.93
CA THR A 161 16.52 4.67 -6.75
C THR A 161 15.43 4.66 -5.67
N THR A 162 14.86 5.84 -5.38
CA THR A 162 13.74 5.97 -4.44
C THR A 162 12.53 5.15 -4.92
N GLY A 163 12.13 5.32 -6.19
CA GLY A 163 10.98 4.64 -6.77
C GLY A 163 11.12 3.12 -6.77
N GLN A 164 12.31 2.59 -7.07
CA GLN A 164 12.56 1.15 -6.98
C GLN A 164 12.45 0.62 -5.55
N THR A 165 12.96 1.34 -4.57
CA THR A 165 12.87 0.95 -3.16
C THR A 165 11.41 0.91 -2.70
N VAL A 166 10.65 1.98 -2.97
CA VAL A 166 9.22 2.06 -2.60
C VAL A 166 8.38 1.02 -3.33
N ALA A 167 8.67 0.76 -4.61
CA ALA A 167 7.96 -0.26 -5.38
C ALA A 167 8.23 -1.67 -4.88
N ARG A 168 9.49 -2.02 -4.53
CA ARG A 168 9.82 -3.33 -3.93
C ARG A 168 9.10 -3.53 -2.60
N ALA A 169 9.06 -2.52 -1.76
CA ALA A 169 8.33 -2.54 -0.49
C ALA A 169 6.81 -2.71 -0.70
N THR A 170 6.25 -2.05 -1.71
CA THR A 170 4.84 -2.24 -2.11
C THR A 170 4.58 -3.66 -2.64
N CYS A 171 5.50 -4.22 -3.44
CA CYS A 171 5.41 -5.61 -3.90
C CYS A 171 5.49 -6.61 -2.74
N PHE A 172 6.35 -6.36 -1.75
CA PHE A 172 6.41 -7.18 -0.54
C PHE A 172 5.08 -7.17 0.23
N ALA A 173 4.44 -6.01 0.40
CA ALA A 173 3.11 -5.92 0.99
C ALA A 173 2.05 -6.68 0.17
N ARG A 174 2.12 -6.60 -1.18
CA ARG A 174 1.26 -7.40 -2.06
C ARG A 174 1.47 -8.90 -1.91
N ASP A 175 2.72 -9.35 -1.77
CA ASP A 175 3.04 -10.77 -1.60
C ASP A 175 2.45 -11.35 -0.31
N LEU A 176 2.46 -10.57 0.78
CA LEU A 176 1.81 -10.94 2.03
C LEU A 176 0.29 -11.04 1.87
N ALA A 177 -0.36 -9.99 1.34
CA ALA A 177 -1.82 -9.95 1.25
C ALA A 177 -2.42 -10.84 0.15
N ASN A 178 -1.67 -11.19 -0.90
CA ASN A 178 -2.07 -12.19 -1.89
C ASN A 178 -1.88 -13.62 -1.39
N GLY A 179 -1.03 -13.81 -0.38
CA GLY A 179 -0.72 -15.13 0.15
C GLY A 179 -1.95 -15.86 0.69
N PRO A 180 -2.07 -17.18 0.49
CA PRO A 180 -3.19 -17.94 1.02
C PRO A 180 -3.11 -18.05 2.55
N PRO A 181 -4.25 -18.12 3.27
CA PRO A 181 -4.28 -18.05 4.74
C PRO A 181 -3.57 -19.23 5.43
N ASN A 182 -3.49 -20.38 4.77
CA ASN A 182 -2.68 -21.51 5.27
C ASN A 182 -1.16 -21.28 5.21
N SER A 183 -0.71 -20.21 4.56
CA SER A 183 0.70 -19.81 4.48
C SER A 183 0.97 -18.48 5.20
N ILE A 184 -0.01 -17.58 5.22
CA ILE A 184 0.09 -16.27 5.89
C ILE A 184 -0.72 -16.31 7.18
N THR A 185 -0.14 -16.95 8.20
CA THR A 185 -0.67 -17.01 9.57
C THR A 185 -0.09 -15.88 10.44
N PRO A 186 -0.62 -15.64 11.67
CA PRO A 186 0.02 -14.68 12.58
C PRO A 186 1.50 -14.96 12.85
N ALA A 187 1.87 -16.24 12.95
CA ALA A 187 3.28 -16.65 13.09
C ALA A 187 4.10 -16.34 11.84
N ALA A 188 3.54 -16.56 10.64
CA ALA A 188 4.21 -16.24 9.38
C ALA A 188 4.46 -14.74 9.21
N LEU A 189 3.54 -13.87 9.66
CA LEU A 189 3.77 -12.41 9.71
C LEU A 189 4.92 -12.06 10.66
N GLY A 190 4.98 -12.71 11.84
CA GLY A 190 6.09 -12.56 12.77
C GLY A 190 7.43 -12.96 12.16
N GLN A 191 7.47 -14.09 11.44
CA GLN A 191 8.65 -14.55 10.74
C GLN A 191 9.07 -13.58 9.62
N ALA A 192 8.12 -13.11 8.81
CA ALA A 192 8.38 -12.12 7.75
C ALA A 192 8.98 -10.83 8.31
N ALA A 193 8.48 -10.36 9.47
CA ALA A 193 9.05 -9.21 10.17
C ALA A 193 10.50 -9.48 10.65
N GLN A 194 10.78 -10.66 11.22
CA GLN A 194 12.12 -11.03 11.68
C GLN A 194 13.11 -11.12 10.51
N GLU A 195 12.71 -11.74 9.40
CA GLU A 195 13.52 -11.81 8.17
C GLU A 195 13.78 -10.41 7.59
N LEU A 196 12.77 -9.54 7.64
CA LEU A 196 12.92 -8.13 7.27
C LEU A 196 13.94 -7.43 8.17
N GLY A 197 13.84 -7.62 9.48
CA GLY A 197 14.79 -7.06 10.46
C GLY A 197 16.22 -7.49 10.20
N GLN A 198 16.45 -8.78 9.94
CA GLN A 198 17.77 -9.32 9.60
C GLN A 198 18.38 -8.67 8.34
N ARG A 199 17.55 -8.42 7.33
CA ARG A 199 17.97 -7.85 6.05
C ARG A 199 18.23 -6.35 6.11
N THR A 200 17.46 -5.61 6.90
CA THR A 200 17.44 -4.14 6.90
C THR A 200 18.01 -3.48 8.15
N GLY A 201 18.32 -4.27 9.18
CA GLY A 201 18.81 -3.75 10.47
C GLY A 201 17.69 -3.20 11.38
N LEU A 202 16.42 -3.41 11.06
CA LEU A 202 15.32 -3.08 11.95
C LEU A 202 15.38 -3.92 13.24
N ARG A 203 15.08 -3.29 14.37
CA ARG A 203 14.89 -4.00 15.62
C ARG A 203 13.47 -4.58 15.65
N VAL A 204 13.35 -5.91 15.74
CA VAL A 204 12.06 -6.60 15.68
C VAL A 204 11.83 -7.39 16.95
N THR A 205 10.65 -7.20 17.56
CA THR A 205 10.16 -7.98 18.70
C THR A 205 8.83 -8.62 18.31
N VAL A 206 8.69 -9.93 18.53
CA VAL A 206 7.45 -10.66 18.32
C VAL A 206 6.99 -11.20 19.67
N LEU A 207 5.85 -10.68 20.15
CA LEU A 207 5.22 -11.17 21.37
C LEU A 207 4.35 -12.38 21.03
N GLU A 208 4.60 -13.48 21.73
CA GLU A 208 3.84 -14.72 21.64
C GLU A 208 2.73 -14.79 22.70
N PRO A 209 1.76 -15.72 22.63
CA PRO A 209 0.63 -15.76 23.55
C PRO A 209 1.00 -15.68 25.04
N PRO A 210 2.04 -16.33 25.57
CA PRO A 210 2.40 -16.18 26.97
C PRO A 210 2.74 -14.74 27.36
N GLN A 211 3.47 -14.03 26.50
CA GLN A 211 3.85 -12.62 26.70
C GLN A 211 2.63 -11.68 26.51
N LEU A 212 1.71 -12.03 25.58
CA LEU A 212 0.47 -11.28 25.39
C LEU A 212 -0.42 -11.38 26.65
N VAL A 213 -0.53 -12.56 27.24
CA VAL A 213 -1.25 -12.78 28.51
C VAL A 213 -0.61 -12.01 29.65
N GLU A 214 0.71 -12.13 29.82
CA GLU A 214 1.46 -11.44 30.86
C GLU A 214 1.31 -9.92 30.80
N GLN A 215 1.28 -9.36 29.58
CA GLN A 215 1.15 -7.92 29.36
C GLN A 215 -0.30 -7.43 29.28
N GLY A 216 -1.30 -8.31 29.23
CA GLY A 216 -2.71 -7.94 29.24
C GLY A 216 -3.31 -7.56 27.90
N PHE A 217 -2.82 -8.12 26.77
CA PHE A 217 -3.35 -7.90 25.41
C PHE A 217 -4.70 -8.62 25.20
N GLY A 218 -5.73 -8.20 25.95
CA GLY A 218 -7.00 -8.91 25.97
C GLY A 218 -7.78 -8.84 24.65
N GLY A 219 -7.64 -7.76 23.88
CA GLY A 219 -8.29 -7.62 22.57
C GLY A 219 -7.77 -8.62 21.55
N ILE A 220 -6.45 -8.66 21.35
CA ILE A 220 -5.80 -9.58 20.39
C ILE A 220 -6.02 -11.03 20.79
N LEU A 221 -5.90 -11.34 22.09
CA LEU A 221 -6.11 -12.69 22.63
C LEU A 221 -7.56 -13.16 22.42
N ALA A 222 -8.55 -12.32 22.70
CA ALA A 222 -9.97 -12.66 22.53
C ALA A 222 -10.30 -12.98 21.07
N VAL A 223 -9.85 -12.17 20.11
CA VAL A 223 -10.08 -12.42 18.68
C VAL A 223 -9.41 -13.71 18.24
N GLY A 224 -8.14 -13.92 18.64
CA GLY A 224 -7.35 -15.07 18.17
C GLY A 224 -7.64 -16.39 18.87
N GLN A 225 -8.39 -16.41 19.99
CA GLN A 225 -8.56 -17.63 20.79
C GLN A 225 -9.36 -18.75 20.11
N GLY A 226 -10.13 -18.40 19.07
CA GLY A 226 -10.91 -19.36 18.29
C GLY A 226 -10.09 -20.11 17.23
N SER A 227 -8.88 -19.65 16.93
CA SER A 227 -8.03 -20.23 15.91
C SER A 227 -7.02 -21.23 16.46
N ALA A 228 -6.66 -22.22 15.63
CA ALA A 228 -5.49 -23.08 15.85
C ALA A 228 -4.16 -22.35 15.60
N ASN A 229 -4.19 -21.19 14.96
CA ASN A 229 -3.03 -20.32 14.72
C ASN A 229 -3.00 -19.21 15.77
N PRO A 230 -2.17 -19.33 16.84
CA PRO A 230 -2.17 -18.38 17.94
C PRO A 230 -1.78 -16.97 17.51
N PRO A 231 -2.36 -15.92 18.13
CA PRO A 231 -2.09 -14.54 17.77
C PRO A 231 -0.65 -14.12 18.07
N ARG A 232 -0.23 -13.03 17.46
CA ARG A 232 1.07 -12.38 17.66
C ARG A 232 0.90 -10.87 17.71
N PHE A 233 1.72 -10.21 18.52
CA PHE A 233 1.90 -8.77 18.41
C PHE A 233 3.35 -8.50 17.98
N ILE A 234 3.52 -7.74 16.90
CA ILE A 234 4.83 -7.57 16.26
C ILE A 234 5.20 -6.09 16.34
N VAL A 235 6.40 -5.82 16.83
CA VAL A 235 6.97 -4.48 16.95
C VAL A 235 8.22 -4.40 16.06
N LEU A 236 8.24 -3.42 15.18
CA LEU A 236 9.41 -3.08 14.34
C LEU A 236 9.84 -1.67 14.69
N GLU A 237 11.11 -1.45 14.99
CA GLU A 237 11.62 -0.13 15.31
C GLU A 237 12.78 0.23 14.37
N TYR A 238 12.69 1.43 13.77
CA TYR A 238 13.72 2.05 12.95
C TYR A 238 14.19 3.36 13.58
N GLY A 239 15.51 3.57 13.58
CA GLY A 239 16.10 4.76 14.19
C GLY A 239 16.13 4.70 15.71
N GLN A 240 16.35 5.84 16.34
CA GLN A 240 16.37 6.01 17.79
C GLN A 240 15.59 7.28 18.15
N PRO A 241 14.88 7.30 19.28
CA PRO A 241 14.27 8.54 19.77
C PRO A 241 15.35 9.61 19.97
N ALA A 242 15.16 10.80 19.40
CA ALA A 242 16.04 11.95 19.58
C ALA A 242 15.18 13.20 19.81
N ALA A 243 15.75 14.18 20.51
CA ALA A 243 15.00 15.39 20.90
C ALA A 243 14.53 16.24 19.70
N ASP A 244 15.27 16.16 18.60
CA ASP A 244 15.08 16.92 17.35
C ASP A 244 14.43 16.06 16.23
N GLN A 245 14.12 14.81 16.51
CA GLN A 245 13.52 13.89 15.52
C GLN A 245 12.18 13.36 16.00
N PRO A 246 11.13 13.45 15.17
CA PRO A 246 9.81 12.94 15.55
C PRO A 246 9.81 11.42 15.65
N THR A 247 9.08 10.91 16.65
CA THR A 247 8.67 9.51 16.70
C THR A 247 7.30 9.38 16.07
N LEU A 248 7.16 8.49 15.08
CA LEU A 248 5.90 8.20 14.42
C LEU A 248 5.56 6.73 14.60
N CYS A 249 4.31 6.44 15.04
CA CYS A 249 3.83 5.08 15.20
C CYS A 249 2.85 4.73 14.07
N LEU A 250 3.10 3.60 13.42
CA LEU A 250 2.27 3.02 12.38
C LEU A 250 1.64 1.73 12.94
N VAL A 251 0.31 1.63 12.94
CA VAL A 251 -0.40 0.48 13.50
C VAL A 251 -1.18 -0.22 12.40
N GLY A 252 -0.96 -1.52 12.21
CA GLY A 252 -1.59 -2.29 11.15
C GLY A 252 -2.52 -3.38 11.67
N LYS A 253 -3.78 -3.41 11.18
CA LYS A 253 -4.65 -4.57 11.34
C LYS A 253 -4.03 -5.77 10.63
N GLY A 254 -3.85 -6.86 11.37
CA GLY A 254 -3.20 -8.09 10.90
C GLY A 254 -4.09 -9.33 11.05
N VAL A 255 -5.39 -9.22 10.74
CA VAL A 255 -6.28 -10.38 10.75
C VAL A 255 -6.01 -11.23 9.52
N THR A 256 -5.29 -12.34 9.70
CA THR A 256 -4.73 -13.13 8.60
C THR A 256 -5.78 -13.91 7.82
N PHE A 257 -6.89 -14.23 8.45
CA PHE A 257 -8.13 -14.68 7.84
C PHE A 257 -9.32 -14.33 8.74
N ASP A 258 -10.37 -13.79 8.15
CA ASP A 258 -11.56 -13.36 8.88
C ASP A 258 -12.82 -14.08 8.39
N THR A 259 -13.30 -15.03 9.19
CA THR A 259 -14.59 -15.70 8.96
C THR A 259 -15.78 -14.92 9.55
N GLY A 260 -15.53 -13.84 10.30
CA GLY A 260 -16.51 -13.21 11.17
C GLY A 260 -16.61 -13.86 12.56
N GLY A 261 -15.94 -14.97 12.80
CA GLY A 261 -16.05 -15.74 14.04
C GLY A 261 -17.44 -16.37 14.19
N ILE A 262 -18.02 -16.32 15.39
CA ILE A 262 -19.39 -16.83 15.68
C ILE A 262 -20.45 -16.04 14.88
N SER A 263 -20.26 -14.73 14.67
CA SER A 263 -21.07 -13.92 13.75
C SER A 263 -20.61 -14.13 12.30
N ILE A 264 -20.76 -15.37 11.81
CA ILE A 264 -20.13 -15.85 10.60
C ILE A 264 -20.58 -15.08 9.35
N LYS A 265 -19.62 -14.73 8.48
CA LYS A 265 -19.85 -14.11 7.17
C LYS A 265 -20.56 -15.10 6.23
N SER A 266 -21.18 -14.58 5.15
CA SER A 266 -21.62 -15.42 4.04
C SER A 266 -20.41 -16.09 3.37
N ALA A 267 -20.64 -17.24 2.70
CA ALA A 267 -19.59 -17.92 1.93
C ALA A 267 -19.11 -17.12 0.71
N ASP A 268 -19.98 -16.22 0.21
CA ASP A 268 -19.66 -15.39 -0.95
C ASP A 268 -18.47 -14.45 -0.63
N LYS A 269 -17.40 -14.58 -1.42
CA LYS A 269 -16.15 -13.83 -1.29
C LYS A 269 -15.42 -13.99 0.05
N MET A 270 -15.74 -15.02 0.84
CA MET A 270 -15.00 -15.26 2.10
C MET A 270 -13.52 -15.60 1.83
N ASP A 271 -13.19 -16.20 0.68
CA ASP A 271 -11.80 -16.46 0.26
C ASP A 271 -10.96 -15.21 0.06
N GLU A 272 -11.59 -14.05 -0.21
CA GLU A 272 -10.92 -12.76 -0.28
C GLU A 272 -10.52 -12.25 1.12
N MET A 273 -11.09 -12.76 2.20
CA MET A 273 -10.77 -12.34 3.58
C MET A 273 -9.35 -12.68 4.04
N LYS A 274 -8.56 -13.36 3.22
CA LYS A 274 -7.10 -13.43 3.34
C LYS A 274 -6.42 -12.06 3.25
N MET A 275 -7.08 -11.08 2.63
CA MET A 275 -6.56 -9.71 2.49
C MET A 275 -6.77 -8.85 3.75
N ASP A 276 -7.44 -9.37 4.78
CA ASP A 276 -7.81 -8.62 5.96
C ASP A 276 -6.64 -8.26 6.89
N MET A 277 -5.44 -8.67 6.51
CA MET A 277 -4.17 -8.26 7.07
C MET A 277 -3.41 -7.22 6.21
N SER A 278 -4.08 -6.57 5.26
CA SER A 278 -3.44 -5.59 4.38
C SER A 278 -2.91 -4.36 5.12
N GLY A 279 -3.50 -4.00 6.26
CA GLY A 279 -2.96 -2.96 7.16
C GLY A 279 -1.58 -3.35 7.71
N ALA A 280 -1.43 -4.57 8.19
CA ALA A 280 -0.15 -5.14 8.63
C ALA A 280 0.87 -5.19 7.48
N ALA A 281 0.43 -5.63 6.30
CA ALA A 281 1.29 -5.68 5.12
C ALA A 281 1.80 -4.29 4.71
N ALA A 282 0.95 -3.26 4.79
CA ALA A 282 1.32 -1.88 4.53
C ALA A 282 2.35 -1.36 5.55
N VAL A 283 2.17 -1.68 6.84
CA VAL A 283 3.15 -1.32 7.88
C VAL A 283 4.49 -2.01 7.62
N LEU A 284 4.50 -3.33 7.37
CA LEU A 284 5.73 -4.08 7.09
C LEU A 284 6.45 -3.56 5.83
N GLY A 285 5.70 -3.28 4.74
CA GLY A 285 6.25 -2.68 3.54
C GLY A 285 6.82 -1.27 3.79
N THR A 286 6.10 -0.44 4.55
CA THR A 286 6.59 0.90 4.90
C THR A 286 7.86 0.84 5.71
N MET A 287 7.95 -0.04 6.72
CA MET A 287 9.16 -0.22 7.53
C MET A 287 10.35 -0.69 6.69
N GLN A 288 10.13 -1.56 5.67
CA GLN A 288 11.16 -1.90 4.70
C GLN A 288 11.68 -0.65 3.97
N ALA A 289 10.78 0.14 3.38
CA ALA A 289 11.16 1.32 2.62
C ALA A 289 11.86 2.37 3.48
N VAL A 290 11.38 2.61 4.70
CA VAL A 290 11.98 3.53 5.67
C VAL A 290 13.44 3.16 5.96
N ALA A 291 13.71 1.89 6.23
CA ALA A 291 15.04 1.39 6.52
C ALA A 291 15.98 1.44 5.30
N GLU A 292 15.49 1.03 4.12
CA GLU A 292 16.27 1.03 2.88
C GLU A 292 16.55 2.45 2.36
N LEU A 293 15.65 3.43 2.61
CA LEU A 293 15.83 4.84 2.25
C LEU A 293 16.66 5.62 3.27
N GLY A 294 16.85 5.10 4.47
CA GLY A 294 17.60 5.78 5.52
C GLY A 294 16.93 7.06 6.02
N LEU A 295 15.59 7.03 6.23
CA LEU A 295 14.86 8.23 6.66
C LEU A 295 15.31 8.72 8.04
N PRO A 296 15.25 10.02 8.31
CA PRO A 296 15.83 10.57 9.57
C PRO A 296 14.96 10.31 10.81
N GLN A 297 13.66 10.00 10.65
CA GLN A 297 12.72 9.87 11.76
C GLN A 297 12.94 8.56 12.55
N HIS A 298 12.51 8.57 13.82
CA HIS A 298 12.26 7.34 14.58
C HIS A 298 10.87 6.83 14.21
N VAL A 299 10.79 5.65 13.61
CA VAL A 299 9.52 5.05 13.16
C VAL A 299 9.30 3.72 13.84
N VAL A 300 8.11 3.54 14.40
CA VAL A 300 7.69 2.30 15.07
C VAL A 300 6.51 1.71 14.32
N GLY A 301 6.68 0.52 13.75
CA GLY A 301 5.63 -0.28 13.15
C GLY A 301 5.08 -1.28 14.15
N LEU A 302 3.76 -1.30 14.34
CA LEU A 302 3.04 -2.21 15.23
C LEU A 302 2.04 -3.03 14.42
N VAL A 303 2.07 -4.35 14.57
CA VAL A 303 1.17 -5.26 13.85
C VAL A 303 0.38 -6.11 14.83
N CYS A 304 -0.95 -6.01 14.77
CA CYS A 304 -1.89 -6.75 15.59
C CYS A 304 -2.35 -8.00 14.82
N ALA A 305 -1.60 -9.09 14.91
CA ALA A 305 -1.82 -10.30 14.11
C ALA A 305 -2.70 -11.31 14.86
N ALA A 306 -3.85 -11.66 14.26
CA ALA A 306 -4.79 -12.66 14.76
C ALA A 306 -5.47 -13.38 13.60
N GLU A 307 -6.15 -14.47 13.85
CA GLU A 307 -7.04 -15.15 12.90
C GLU A 307 -8.40 -15.31 13.55
N ASN A 308 -9.48 -14.80 12.93
CA ASN A 308 -10.84 -14.80 13.49
C ASN A 308 -11.63 -16.01 12.99
N MET A 309 -11.75 -17.03 13.82
CA MET A 309 -12.35 -18.33 13.48
C MET A 309 -13.47 -18.73 14.45
N PRO A 310 -14.56 -19.38 13.97
CA PRO A 310 -15.54 -20.00 14.82
C PRO A 310 -15.00 -21.32 15.37
N SER A 311 -15.10 -21.52 16.69
CA SER A 311 -14.72 -22.78 17.34
C SER A 311 -15.37 -22.88 18.72
N ALA A 312 -15.13 -23.97 19.43
CA ALA A 312 -15.58 -24.15 20.81
C ALA A 312 -14.93 -23.17 21.78
N THR A 313 -13.80 -22.62 21.44
CA THR A 313 -13.05 -21.65 22.27
C THR A 313 -13.18 -20.21 21.81
N ALA A 314 -13.89 -19.95 20.68
CA ALA A 314 -14.06 -18.60 20.14
C ALA A 314 -14.83 -17.68 21.12
N TYR A 315 -14.50 -16.38 21.10
CA TYR A 315 -15.29 -15.39 21.79
C TYR A 315 -16.66 -15.21 21.11
N ARG A 316 -17.63 -14.67 21.84
CA ARG A 316 -19.05 -14.72 21.46
C ARG A 316 -19.71 -13.36 21.58
N PRO A 317 -20.74 -13.09 20.81
CA PRO A 317 -21.66 -12.00 21.13
C PRO A 317 -22.19 -12.11 22.57
N GLY A 318 -22.10 -11.03 23.32
CA GLY A 318 -22.44 -10.97 24.77
C GLY A 318 -21.23 -11.12 25.69
N ASP A 319 -20.08 -11.56 25.22
CA ASP A 319 -18.86 -11.57 26.03
C ASP A 319 -18.38 -10.14 26.31
N ILE A 320 -17.77 -9.91 27.46
CA ILE A 320 -17.07 -8.66 27.80
C ILE A 320 -15.57 -8.97 27.84
N ILE A 321 -14.79 -8.22 27.07
CA ILE A 321 -13.33 -8.34 27.05
C ILE A 321 -12.68 -7.11 27.68
N THR A 322 -11.54 -7.31 28.36
CA THR A 322 -10.72 -6.22 28.87
C THR A 322 -9.52 -6.04 27.96
N THR A 323 -9.40 -4.89 27.32
CA THR A 323 -8.28 -4.56 26.40
C THR A 323 -7.01 -4.22 27.17
N LEU A 324 -5.87 -4.09 26.48
CA LEU A 324 -4.58 -3.66 27.04
C LEU A 324 -4.67 -2.32 27.81
N SER A 325 -5.59 -1.45 27.43
CA SER A 325 -5.81 -0.17 28.12
C SER A 325 -6.51 -0.30 29.48
N GLY A 326 -7.03 -1.48 29.82
CA GLY A 326 -7.91 -1.73 30.96
C GLY A 326 -9.38 -1.42 30.68
N LYS A 327 -9.71 -0.78 29.55
CA LYS A 327 -11.11 -0.55 29.16
C LYS A 327 -11.78 -1.86 28.78
N THR A 328 -13.07 -1.97 29.19
CA THR A 328 -13.91 -3.11 28.87
C THR A 328 -14.71 -2.87 27.60
N VAL A 329 -14.90 -3.92 26.80
CA VAL A 329 -15.63 -3.88 25.54
C VAL A 329 -16.66 -5.00 25.50
N GLU A 330 -17.92 -4.62 25.37
CA GLU A 330 -19.03 -5.53 25.10
C GLU A 330 -18.96 -5.96 23.62
N VAL A 331 -18.89 -7.25 23.39
CA VAL A 331 -18.90 -7.84 22.05
C VAL A 331 -20.34 -8.03 21.60
N LEU A 332 -20.81 -7.24 20.66
CA LEU A 332 -22.13 -7.42 20.03
C LEU A 332 -22.04 -8.18 18.70
N ASN A 333 -20.87 -8.12 18.06
CA ASN A 333 -20.64 -8.74 16.76
C ASN A 333 -19.17 -9.17 16.64
N THR A 334 -18.92 -10.47 16.51
CA THR A 334 -17.55 -10.98 16.38
C THR A 334 -16.91 -10.71 14.99
N ASP A 335 -17.70 -10.23 14.02
CA ASP A 335 -17.24 -9.72 12.70
C ASP A 335 -16.81 -8.23 12.75
N ALA A 336 -16.74 -7.66 13.94
CA ALA A 336 -16.16 -6.36 14.23
C ALA A 336 -14.89 -6.52 15.08
N GLU A 337 -14.05 -7.46 14.72
CA GLU A 337 -12.83 -7.92 15.40
C GLU A 337 -11.65 -6.98 15.16
N GLY A 338 -11.56 -6.39 13.96
CA GLY A 338 -10.44 -5.55 13.57
C GLY A 338 -10.21 -4.37 14.50
N ARG A 339 -11.28 -3.70 14.92
CA ARG A 339 -11.18 -2.59 15.88
C ARG A 339 -10.76 -3.07 17.27
N ILE A 340 -11.08 -4.31 17.66
CA ILE A 340 -10.70 -4.91 18.94
C ILE A 340 -9.19 -5.16 18.97
N VAL A 341 -8.62 -5.77 17.93
CA VAL A 341 -7.16 -5.99 17.86
C VAL A 341 -6.39 -4.66 17.76
N LEU A 342 -6.93 -3.67 17.04
CA LEU A 342 -6.34 -2.34 16.92
C LEU A 342 -6.37 -1.56 18.25
N ALA A 343 -7.38 -1.77 19.11
CA ALA A 343 -7.46 -1.13 20.42
C ALA A 343 -6.20 -1.38 21.26
N ASP A 344 -5.71 -2.62 21.27
CA ASP A 344 -4.47 -2.98 21.97
C ASP A 344 -3.25 -2.31 21.31
N GLY A 345 -3.17 -2.32 19.98
CA GLY A 345 -2.06 -1.73 19.23
C GLY A 345 -1.97 -0.22 19.39
N LEU A 346 -3.10 0.49 19.32
CA LEU A 346 -3.19 1.95 19.48
C LEU A 346 -2.80 2.36 20.90
N PHE A 347 -3.28 1.62 21.92
CA PHE A 347 -2.87 1.90 23.29
C PHE A 347 -1.38 1.61 23.51
N TYR A 348 -0.86 0.52 22.94
CA TYR A 348 0.56 0.19 23.03
C TYR A 348 1.45 1.26 22.40
N ALA A 349 1.03 1.88 21.29
CA ALA A 349 1.76 2.93 20.59
C ALA A 349 2.10 4.13 21.50
N GLN A 350 1.27 4.45 22.48
CA GLN A 350 1.47 5.58 23.41
C GLN A 350 2.74 5.44 24.26
N ARG A 351 3.29 4.23 24.41
CA ARG A 351 4.54 3.96 25.15
C ARG A 351 5.74 4.68 24.52
N TYR A 352 5.67 4.92 23.23
CA TYR A 352 6.72 5.61 22.46
C TYR A 352 6.60 7.14 22.50
N LYS A 353 5.55 7.69 23.13
CA LYS A 353 5.24 9.13 23.16
C LYS A 353 5.34 9.77 21.76
N PRO A 354 4.60 9.23 20.78
CA PRO A 354 4.77 9.63 19.39
C PRO A 354 4.24 11.04 19.13
N GLN A 355 4.78 11.70 18.11
CA GLN A 355 4.20 12.94 17.57
C GLN A 355 2.90 12.66 16.80
N ALA A 356 2.78 11.49 16.19
CA ALA A 356 1.55 11.06 15.55
C ALA A 356 1.44 9.53 15.54
N ILE A 357 0.19 9.05 15.58
CA ILE A 357 -0.18 7.64 15.40
C ILE A 357 -1.01 7.55 14.11
N ILE A 358 -0.65 6.67 13.21
CA ILE A 358 -1.41 6.39 12.00
C ILE A 358 -1.76 4.89 12.00
N ASP A 359 -3.03 4.54 11.94
CA ASP A 359 -3.42 3.15 11.76
C ASP A 359 -4.06 2.89 10.41
N LEU A 360 -3.83 1.67 9.90
CA LEU A 360 -4.37 1.19 8.64
C LEU A 360 -5.09 -0.12 8.86
N ALA A 361 -6.32 -0.19 8.36
CA ALA A 361 -7.13 -1.40 8.47
C ALA A 361 -8.10 -1.55 7.29
N THR A 362 -8.28 -2.78 6.85
CA THR A 362 -9.44 -3.24 6.11
C THR A 362 -10.59 -3.38 7.11
N LEU A 363 -11.17 -2.22 7.51
CA LEU A 363 -11.97 -2.20 8.73
C LEU A 363 -13.45 -2.38 8.48
N THR A 364 -14.00 -1.70 7.45
CA THR A 364 -15.45 -1.67 7.33
C THR A 364 -15.95 -1.86 5.88
N GLY A 365 -16.97 -2.71 5.71
CA GLY A 365 -17.73 -2.73 4.46
C GLY A 365 -18.45 -1.40 4.19
N ALA A 366 -18.72 -0.61 5.22
CA ALA A 366 -19.37 0.69 5.10
C ALA A 366 -18.54 1.70 4.30
N ILE A 367 -17.22 1.72 4.46
CA ILE A 367 -16.35 2.61 3.67
C ILE A 367 -16.30 2.20 2.19
N VAL A 368 -16.38 0.90 1.91
CA VAL A 368 -16.45 0.39 0.53
C VAL A 368 -17.73 0.87 -0.16
N VAL A 369 -18.85 0.86 0.56
CA VAL A 369 -20.14 1.39 0.05
C VAL A 369 -20.06 2.90 -0.18
N ALA A 370 -19.37 3.64 0.71
CA ALA A 370 -19.30 5.10 0.64
C ALA A 370 -18.33 5.60 -0.45
N LEU A 371 -17.12 5.04 -0.56
CA LEU A 371 -16.02 5.55 -1.39
C LEU A 371 -15.61 4.61 -2.53
N GLY A 372 -16.15 3.40 -2.58
CA GLY A 372 -15.76 2.39 -3.57
C GLY A 372 -14.30 1.96 -3.42
N GLN A 373 -13.65 1.69 -4.57
CA GLN A 373 -12.27 1.22 -4.64
C GLN A 373 -11.26 2.32 -5.02
N HIS A 374 -11.67 3.60 -5.00
CA HIS A 374 -10.90 4.72 -5.57
C HIS A 374 -10.28 5.65 -4.54
N ALA A 375 -10.74 5.61 -3.30
CA ALA A 375 -10.21 6.41 -2.20
C ALA A 375 -10.28 5.64 -0.88
N THR A 376 -9.26 5.81 -0.06
CA THR A 376 -9.21 5.34 1.34
C THR A 376 -9.98 6.32 2.22
N GLY A 377 -10.76 5.82 3.17
CA GLY A 377 -11.40 6.69 4.17
C GLY A 377 -10.39 7.14 5.21
N LEU A 378 -10.36 8.44 5.50
CA LEU A 378 -9.50 9.03 6.51
C LEU A 378 -10.37 9.66 7.60
N MET A 379 -10.17 9.25 8.85
CA MET A 379 -10.74 9.90 10.03
C MET A 379 -9.59 10.33 10.95
N SER A 380 -9.65 11.56 11.48
CA SER A 380 -8.53 12.12 12.23
C SER A 380 -8.99 12.99 13.40
N SER A 381 -8.19 12.95 14.47
CA SER A 381 -8.29 13.90 15.59
C SER A 381 -7.47 15.18 15.36
N ASP A 382 -6.61 15.20 14.31
CA ASP A 382 -5.71 16.31 14.00
C ASP A 382 -5.81 16.68 12.52
N GLN A 383 -6.19 17.93 12.24
CA GLN A 383 -6.40 18.39 10.86
C GLN A 383 -5.08 18.56 10.10
N ALA A 384 -4.00 18.97 10.76
CA ALA A 384 -2.72 19.14 10.10
C ALA A 384 -2.16 17.81 9.60
N LEU A 385 -2.30 16.75 10.39
CA LEU A 385 -1.94 15.38 10.00
C LEU A 385 -2.83 14.87 8.86
N ALA A 386 -4.14 15.15 8.90
CA ALA A 386 -5.06 14.80 7.83
C ALA A 386 -4.67 15.48 6.50
N ASP A 387 -4.37 16.77 6.54
CA ASP A 387 -3.94 17.53 5.36
C ASP A 387 -2.63 17.02 4.76
N GLN A 388 -1.69 16.59 5.60
CA GLN A 388 -0.42 15.96 5.15
C GLN A 388 -0.70 14.63 4.43
N LEU A 389 -1.58 13.78 4.98
CA LEU A 389 -1.96 12.51 4.36
C LEU A 389 -2.72 12.73 3.03
N ILE A 390 -3.58 13.74 2.95
CA ILE A 390 -4.28 14.09 1.69
C ILE A 390 -3.26 14.48 0.62
N ARG A 391 -2.29 15.36 0.93
CA ARG A 391 -1.21 15.75 0.00
C ARG A 391 -0.36 14.56 -0.43
N ALA A 392 0.03 13.71 0.52
CA ALA A 392 0.78 12.48 0.21
C ALA A 392 -0.03 11.55 -0.72
N GLY A 393 -1.34 11.46 -0.50
CA GLY A 393 -2.26 10.67 -1.33
C GLY A 393 -2.35 11.18 -2.77
N GLU A 394 -2.37 12.49 -2.97
CA GLU A 394 -2.36 13.12 -4.29
C GLU A 394 -1.03 12.85 -5.03
N THR A 395 0.10 12.99 -4.35
CA THR A 395 1.43 12.74 -4.91
C THR A 395 1.61 11.29 -5.32
N THR A 396 1.17 10.36 -4.48
CA THR A 396 1.35 8.92 -4.70
C THR A 396 0.28 8.29 -5.58
N GLY A 397 -0.86 8.98 -5.78
CA GLY A 397 -2.05 8.43 -6.44
C GLY A 397 -2.78 7.38 -5.59
N GLU A 398 -2.44 7.27 -4.30
CA GLU A 398 -3.20 6.54 -3.26
C GLU A 398 -4.13 7.51 -2.55
N ARG A 399 -5.21 7.90 -3.24
CA ARG A 399 -6.12 8.95 -2.78
C ARG A 399 -6.72 8.61 -1.42
N VAL A 400 -6.85 9.63 -0.58
CA VAL A 400 -7.59 9.57 0.68
C VAL A 400 -8.71 10.59 0.68
N TRP A 401 -9.80 10.28 1.39
CA TRP A 401 -10.93 11.18 1.54
C TRP A 401 -11.28 11.31 3.02
N GLN A 402 -11.22 12.55 3.54
CA GLN A 402 -11.50 12.81 4.94
C GLN A 402 -12.99 12.69 5.23
N MET A 403 -13.32 11.91 6.24
CA MET A 403 -14.64 11.70 6.78
C MET A 403 -14.75 12.37 8.16
N PRO A 404 -15.94 12.75 8.63
CA PRO A 404 -16.09 13.37 9.94
C PRO A 404 -15.79 12.40 11.09
N LEU A 405 -15.30 12.95 12.22
CA LEU A 405 -15.09 12.23 13.47
C LEU A 405 -15.73 13.05 14.62
N TRP A 406 -17.07 13.13 14.63
CA TRP A 406 -17.83 13.89 15.62
C TRP A 406 -18.08 13.07 16.90
N SER A 407 -18.42 13.76 18.01
CA SER A 407 -18.70 13.12 19.31
C SER A 407 -19.81 12.08 19.24
N GLU A 408 -20.84 12.32 18.43
CA GLU A 408 -22.00 11.43 18.26
C GLU A 408 -21.60 10.02 17.77
N TYR A 409 -20.51 9.91 16.99
CA TYR A 409 -20.00 8.61 16.57
C TYR A 409 -19.24 7.87 17.69
N ARG A 410 -18.67 8.59 18.66
CA ARG A 410 -18.08 8.01 19.88
C ARG A 410 -19.15 7.59 20.87
N GLU A 411 -20.15 8.45 21.10
CA GLU A 411 -21.30 8.18 21.97
C GLU A 411 -22.08 6.94 21.48
N ALA A 412 -22.19 6.73 20.17
CA ALA A 412 -22.83 5.55 19.59
C ALA A 412 -22.13 4.23 19.97
N MET A 413 -20.89 4.28 20.47
CA MET A 413 -20.12 3.12 20.90
C MET A 413 -20.12 2.91 22.42
N GLU A 414 -20.83 3.72 23.19
CA GLU A 414 -21.03 3.50 24.63
C GLU A 414 -21.90 2.27 24.89
N SER A 415 -21.58 1.51 25.92
CA SER A 415 -22.34 0.32 26.37
C SER A 415 -23.02 0.57 27.68
N ASP A 416 -24.15 -0.09 27.93
CA ASP A 416 -24.84 -0.06 29.22
C ASP A 416 -24.17 -0.94 30.27
N ILE A 417 -23.30 -1.86 29.88
CA ILE A 417 -22.72 -2.89 30.77
C ILE A 417 -21.18 -2.98 30.70
N ALA A 418 -20.55 -2.21 29.81
CA ALA A 418 -19.10 -2.08 29.67
C ALA A 418 -18.74 -0.62 29.36
N ASP A 419 -17.45 -0.28 29.23
CA ASP A 419 -17.05 1.07 28.81
C ASP A 419 -17.46 1.36 27.39
N LEU A 420 -17.34 0.37 26.51
CA LEU A 420 -17.65 0.47 25.08
C LEU A 420 -18.33 -0.80 24.59
N LYS A 421 -18.97 -0.71 23.41
CA LYS A 421 -19.40 -1.87 22.62
C LYS A 421 -18.69 -1.87 21.27
N ASN A 422 -18.47 -3.04 20.66
CA ASN A 422 -17.71 -3.13 19.42
C ASN A 422 -18.53 -2.89 18.14
N ALA A 423 -19.85 -2.70 18.24
CA ALA A 423 -20.72 -2.44 17.10
C ALA A 423 -21.73 -1.32 17.39
N GLY A 424 -21.74 -0.27 16.57
CA GLY A 424 -22.62 0.90 16.68
C GLY A 424 -23.89 0.83 15.81
N GLY A 425 -24.25 -0.35 15.28
CA GLY A 425 -25.40 -0.53 14.41
C GLY A 425 -25.08 -0.38 12.92
N ARG A 426 -26.15 -0.27 12.09
CA ARG A 426 -26.03 -0.28 10.61
C ARG A 426 -25.53 1.03 10.03
N TYR A 427 -25.88 2.17 10.64
CA TYR A 427 -25.64 3.49 10.05
C TYR A 427 -24.28 4.04 10.49
N GLY A 428 -23.58 4.71 9.53
CA GLY A 428 -22.30 5.35 9.81
C GLY A 428 -21.21 4.38 10.26
N GLY A 429 -21.24 3.12 9.79
CA GLY A 429 -20.38 2.06 10.31
C GLY A 429 -18.87 2.34 10.28
N ALA A 430 -18.38 3.07 9.27
CA ALA A 430 -16.98 3.50 9.23
C ALA A 430 -16.67 4.58 10.29
N LEU A 431 -17.61 5.48 10.53
CA LEU A 431 -17.46 6.60 11.47
C LEU A 431 -17.54 6.12 12.92
N THR A 432 -18.49 5.21 13.22
CA THR A 432 -18.59 4.59 14.55
C THR A 432 -17.40 3.68 14.85
N ALA A 433 -16.85 2.99 13.82
CA ALA A 433 -15.62 2.23 13.97
C ALA A 433 -14.42 3.14 14.34
N ALA A 434 -14.26 4.26 13.65
CA ALA A 434 -13.26 5.27 14.00
C ALA A 434 -13.53 5.89 15.39
N GLY A 435 -14.80 6.13 15.73
CA GLY A 435 -15.23 6.58 17.07
C GLY A 435 -14.78 5.62 18.17
N PHE A 436 -14.89 4.30 17.93
CA PHE A 436 -14.39 3.29 18.85
C PHE A 436 -12.86 3.35 18.98
N LEU A 437 -12.11 3.40 17.88
CA LEU A 437 -10.65 3.46 17.88
C LEU A 437 -10.13 4.70 18.60
N ALA A 438 -10.80 5.84 18.46
CA ALA A 438 -10.45 7.10 19.11
C ALA A 438 -10.40 7.01 20.64
N ALA A 439 -11.09 6.05 21.26
CA ALA A 439 -11.05 5.82 22.70
C ALA A 439 -9.71 5.24 23.20
N PHE A 440 -8.84 4.78 22.29
CA PHE A 440 -7.60 4.08 22.63
C PHE A 440 -6.32 4.82 22.23
N VAL A 441 -6.42 6.03 21.66
CA VAL A 441 -5.27 6.81 21.19
C VAL A 441 -4.77 7.86 22.17
N GLY A 442 -5.51 8.11 23.27
CA GLY A 442 -5.20 9.19 24.21
C GLY A 442 -5.28 10.56 23.55
N ASP A 443 -4.39 11.48 23.97
CA ASP A 443 -4.34 12.86 23.45
C ASP A 443 -3.36 13.05 22.28
N TYR A 444 -2.89 11.94 21.67
CA TYR A 444 -1.95 12.01 20.58
C TYR A 444 -2.65 12.37 19.25
N PRO A 445 -2.01 13.18 18.37
CA PRO A 445 -2.44 13.33 16.98
C PRO A 445 -2.58 11.96 16.32
N TRP A 446 -3.76 11.71 15.74
CA TRP A 446 -4.08 10.39 15.21
C TRP A 446 -4.89 10.46 13.91
N CYS A 447 -4.57 9.54 13.01
CA CYS A 447 -5.35 9.26 11.81
C CYS A 447 -5.62 7.76 11.68
N HIS A 448 -6.88 7.43 11.41
CA HIS A 448 -7.31 6.13 10.94
C HIS A 448 -7.47 6.14 9.42
N LEU A 449 -6.88 5.15 8.74
CA LEU A 449 -7.02 4.90 7.32
C LEU A 449 -7.80 3.60 7.11
N ASP A 450 -9.09 3.73 6.76
CA ASP A 450 -9.91 2.57 6.38
C ASP A 450 -9.64 2.23 4.90
N ILE A 451 -8.82 1.21 4.70
CA ILE A 451 -8.35 0.73 3.40
C ILE A 451 -9.21 -0.42 2.84
N ALA A 452 -10.34 -0.76 3.43
CA ALA A 452 -11.16 -1.90 3.02
C ALA A 452 -11.54 -1.84 1.51
N GLY A 453 -11.80 -0.64 0.98
CA GLY A 453 -12.13 -0.46 -0.44
C GLY A 453 -10.92 -0.44 -1.37
N THR A 454 -9.73 -0.07 -0.86
CA THR A 454 -8.54 0.17 -1.69
C THR A 454 -7.48 -0.92 -1.59
N ALA A 455 -7.56 -1.81 -0.59
CA ALA A 455 -6.58 -2.87 -0.34
C ALA A 455 -6.64 -4.01 -1.36
N TRP A 456 -7.82 -4.30 -1.89
CA TRP A 456 -8.07 -5.41 -2.80
C TRP A 456 -8.90 -4.99 -3.99
N VAL A 457 -8.56 -5.48 -5.20
CA VAL A 457 -9.30 -5.20 -6.42
C VAL A 457 -9.59 -6.49 -7.20
N GLU A 458 -10.84 -6.64 -7.63
CA GLU A 458 -11.29 -7.79 -8.41
C GLU A 458 -10.87 -7.72 -9.88
N ARG A 459 -10.47 -6.54 -10.33
CA ARG A 459 -9.94 -6.27 -11.68
C ARG A 459 -8.93 -5.14 -11.62
N SER A 460 -8.04 -5.07 -12.59
CA SER A 460 -7.10 -3.95 -12.69
C SER A 460 -7.85 -2.61 -12.80
N LEU A 461 -7.61 -1.71 -11.87
CA LEU A 461 -8.11 -0.33 -11.90
C LEU A 461 -7.12 0.63 -12.56
N LYS A 462 -5.84 0.37 -12.38
CA LYS A 462 -4.72 1.10 -13.00
C LYS A 462 -3.71 0.10 -13.54
N PRO A 463 -2.97 0.41 -14.61
CA PRO A 463 -1.99 -0.53 -15.20
C PRO A 463 -1.01 -1.11 -14.20
N TYR A 464 -0.65 -0.38 -13.14
CA TYR A 464 0.24 -0.84 -12.09
C TYR A 464 -0.48 -1.49 -10.88
N GLN A 465 -1.81 -1.66 -10.95
CA GLN A 465 -2.63 -2.34 -9.94
C GLN A 465 -3.31 -3.55 -10.57
N PRO A 466 -2.66 -4.70 -10.66
CA PRO A 466 -3.28 -5.92 -11.15
C PRO A 466 -4.38 -6.42 -10.19
N TRP A 467 -5.11 -7.47 -10.58
CA TRP A 467 -6.02 -8.18 -9.69
C TRP A 467 -5.34 -8.60 -8.38
N GLY A 468 -6.07 -8.51 -7.28
CA GLY A 468 -5.63 -8.90 -5.94
C GLY A 468 -5.18 -7.72 -5.08
N ALA A 469 -4.21 -7.95 -4.22
CA ALA A 469 -3.69 -6.98 -3.28
C ALA A 469 -3.00 -5.80 -3.99
N THR A 470 -3.36 -4.58 -3.62
CA THR A 470 -2.85 -3.35 -4.24
C THR A 470 -1.55 -2.86 -3.61
N GLY A 471 -1.27 -3.24 -2.35
CA GLY A 471 -0.19 -2.71 -1.54
C GLY A 471 -0.42 -1.26 -1.12
N VAL A 472 -1.69 -0.80 -1.09
CA VAL A 472 -2.07 0.54 -0.62
C VAL A 472 -1.55 0.80 0.78
N GLY A 473 -1.21 2.05 1.04
CA GLY A 473 -0.65 2.52 2.30
C GLY A 473 0.88 2.61 2.27
N VAL A 474 1.59 1.72 1.58
CA VAL A 474 3.08 1.77 1.54
C VAL A 474 3.59 3.07 0.93
N ARG A 475 3.15 3.41 -0.27
CA ARG A 475 3.59 4.65 -0.95
C ARG A 475 3.10 5.89 -0.23
N LEU A 476 1.85 5.86 0.24
CA LEU A 476 1.23 6.93 1.02
C LEU A 476 2.04 7.25 2.28
N LEU A 477 2.34 6.23 3.09
CA LEU A 477 3.07 6.42 4.35
C LEU A 477 4.52 6.81 4.12
N VAL A 478 5.21 6.23 3.14
CA VAL A 478 6.58 6.63 2.81
C VAL A 478 6.63 8.10 2.39
N GLU A 479 5.67 8.58 1.58
CA GLU A 479 5.60 9.98 1.18
C GLU A 479 5.30 10.91 2.36
N LEU A 480 4.36 10.51 3.24
CA LEU A 480 4.11 11.23 4.49
C LEU A 480 5.40 11.36 5.31
N LEU A 481 6.10 10.24 5.56
CA LEU A 481 7.33 10.22 6.36
C LEU A 481 8.44 11.08 5.76
N ARG A 482 8.58 11.07 4.44
CA ARG A 482 9.58 11.91 3.73
C ARG A 482 9.30 13.41 3.81
N SER A 483 8.02 13.78 3.89
CA SER A 483 7.58 15.18 3.97
C SER A 483 7.26 15.64 5.40
N TYR A 484 7.32 14.75 6.38
CA TYR A 484 6.96 15.07 7.76
C TYR A 484 7.95 16.00 8.41
N GLY A 485 7.46 17.17 8.85
CA GLY A 485 8.30 18.18 9.50
C GLY A 485 9.04 19.12 8.53
N GLN A 486 8.74 19.05 7.21
CA GLN A 486 9.25 19.99 6.20
C GLN A 486 8.37 21.22 6.08
#